data_04c32363ec0768e1c89d57d8e0f9d939
#
_entry.id   04c32363ec0768e1c89d57d8e0f9d939
#
_cell.length_a   1.000
_cell.length_b   1.000
_cell.length_c   1.000
_cell.angle_alpha   90.00
_cell.angle_beta   90.00
_cell.angle_gamma   90.00
#
_symmetry.space_group_name_H-M   'P 1'
#
loop_
_entity.id
_entity.type
_entity.pdbx_description
1 polymer ?
#
loop_
_entity_poly.entity_id
_entity_poly.type
_entity_poly.pdbx_seq_one_letter_code
_entity_poly.pdbx_strand_id
1 'polypeptide(L)'
;MIRPFLLLSLLCALPLVAREAPALPAELSAYVLDPAPATKELLLKKGDRLAICGDSITEQKQYSLILETYLTACLPELEITARQYGWSGEQAGGFIKRMENDVFRFKPTIATSCYGMNDFRYVPFDQKIADEYQKNLTTIAQAFKKSDARFVLGSSGIIDSVPHWVKNAAGTKKDLNLSLSKFRNVAVGVAKKEEVAFADVYTPMLLADYEGKKLYGENFKVSGKDGVHPGWAGQTIMAYAFLKGLGVNGDIGTITYDESGKATSTQGHEIVSATDDKLVIRSTRLPFSPAEGDVKSDNSITAGRALIPFDDELNRFILKINAPKASSYTVTWGSATKRYTATQLKNGVNLTKDFATHPLTAPFKKI
;
A
#
# COMPACT_ATOMS: atom_id res chain seq x y z
N MET A 1 51.57 17.94 19.57
CA MET A 1 50.64 17.00 20.21
C MET A 1 49.24 17.33 19.74
N ILE A 2 48.73 16.60 18.77
CA ILE A 2 47.40 16.78 18.21
C ILE A 2 46.54 15.66 18.81
N ARG A 3 45.53 16.03 19.59
CA ARG A 3 44.54 15.08 20.16
C ARG A 3 43.46 14.82 19.12
N PRO A 4 43.09 13.56 18.81
CA PRO A 4 41.92 13.28 17.97
C PRO A 4 40.63 13.45 18.78
N PHE A 5 39.70 14.26 18.23
CA PHE A 5 38.30 14.31 18.70
C PHE A 5 37.58 13.08 18.19
N LEU A 6 37.14 12.23 19.10
CA LEU A 6 36.24 11.12 18.82
C LEU A 6 34.79 11.70 18.73
N LEU A 7 34.25 11.79 17.52
CA LEU A 7 32.81 12.08 17.36
C LEU A 7 32.04 10.79 17.67
N LEU A 8 31.43 10.76 18.85
CA LEU A 8 30.47 9.73 19.23
C LEU A 8 29.15 10.07 18.57
N SER A 9 28.79 9.39 17.47
CA SER A 9 27.48 9.48 16.85
C SER A 9 26.48 8.75 17.74
N LEU A 10 25.68 9.50 18.49
CA LEU A 10 24.54 9.00 19.23
C LEU A 10 23.46 8.62 18.23
N LEU A 11 23.31 7.32 17.90
CA LEU A 11 22.12 6.80 17.24
C LEU A 11 20.95 6.93 18.23
N CYS A 12 20.14 7.95 18.08
CA CYS A 12 18.82 7.98 18.73
C CYS A 12 17.93 6.94 18.07
N ALA A 13 17.78 5.78 18.69
CA ALA A 13 16.69 4.86 18.37
C ALA A 13 15.37 5.52 18.76
N LEU A 14 14.61 6.01 17.77
CA LEU A 14 13.28 6.53 17.99
C LEU A 14 12.35 5.36 18.37
N PRO A 15 11.52 5.49 19.42
CA PRO A 15 10.63 4.43 19.83
C PRO A 15 9.61 4.14 18.71
N LEU A 16 9.54 2.88 18.26
CA LEU A 16 8.44 2.37 17.42
C LEU A 16 7.15 2.49 18.26
N VAL A 17 6.30 3.47 17.94
CA VAL A 17 4.98 3.57 18.56
C VAL A 17 4.11 2.51 17.89
N ALA A 18 3.69 1.52 18.66
CA ALA A 18 2.72 0.54 18.22
C ALA A 18 1.41 1.25 17.87
N ARG A 19 0.88 1.00 16.67
CA ARG A 19 -0.49 1.39 16.33
C ARG A 19 -1.44 0.53 17.17
N GLU A 20 -2.58 1.07 17.61
CA GLU A 20 -3.63 0.24 18.20
C GLU A 20 -4.05 -0.84 17.20
N ALA A 21 -4.43 -2.04 17.71
CA ALA A 21 -4.98 -3.08 16.86
C ALA A 21 -6.21 -2.51 16.12
N PRO A 22 -6.39 -2.80 14.82
CA PRO A 22 -7.54 -2.31 14.10
C PRO A 22 -8.82 -2.85 14.75
N ALA A 23 -9.80 -1.97 14.97
CA ALA A 23 -11.13 -2.38 15.44
C ALA A 23 -11.78 -3.26 14.35
N LEU A 24 -12.02 -4.53 14.68
CA LEU A 24 -12.70 -5.45 13.78
C LEU A 24 -14.21 -5.45 14.05
N PRO A 25 -15.06 -5.62 13.02
CA PRO A 25 -16.47 -5.94 13.19
C PRO A 25 -16.69 -7.14 14.13
N ALA A 26 -17.82 -7.19 14.81
CA ALA A 26 -18.13 -8.27 15.75
C ALA A 26 -18.05 -9.67 15.13
N GLU A 27 -18.45 -9.79 13.87
CA GLU A 27 -18.40 -11.03 13.08
C GLU A 27 -16.97 -11.52 12.83
N LEU A 28 -16.00 -10.62 12.88
CA LEU A 28 -14.57 -10.92 12.73
C LEU A 28 -13.82 -11.01 14.08
N SER A 29 -14.51 -10.97 15.20
CA SER A 29 -13.92 -10.99 16.56
C SER A 29 -13.08 -12.23 16.88
N ALA A 30 -13.23 -13.31 16.12
CA ALA A 30 -12.39 -14.50 16.23
C ALA A 30 -10.93 -14.27 15.76
N TYR A 31 -10.69 -13.24 14.95
CA TYR A 31 -9.37 -12.88 14.43
C TYR A 31 -8.65 -11.96 15.41
N VAL A 32 -7.74 -12.52 16.20
CA VAL A 32 -6.92 -11.76 17.15
C VAL A 32 -5.69 -11.25 16.41
N LEU A 33 -5.62 -9.94 16.18
CA LEU A 33 -4.54 -9.30 15.43
C LEU A 33 -3.66 -8.47 16.35
N ASP A 34 -2.37 -8.80 16.40
CA ASP A 34 -1.39 -8.01 17.15
C ASP A 34 -1.22 -6.61 16.54
N PRO A 35 -1.00 -5.57 17.35
CA PRO A 35 -0.67 -4.24 16.86
C PRO A 35 0.57 -4.28 15.97
N ALA A 36 0.44 -3.88 14.70
CA ALA A 36 1.54 -3.84 13.75
C ALA A 36 2.38 -2.56 13.93
N PRO A 37 3.72 -2.60 13.71
CA PRO A 37 4.54 -1.41 13.70
C PRO A 37 4.09 -0.47 12.57
N ALA A 38 3.97 0.83 12.88
CA ALA A 38 3.63 1.85 11.90
C ALA A 38 4.91 2.49 11.35
N THR A 39 5.00 2.61 10.02
CA THR A 39 6.05 3.40 9.36
C THR A 39 5.61 4.87 9.37
N LYS A 40 6.35 5.72 10.08
CA LYS A 40 6.01 7.14 10.26
C LYS A 40 6.63 8.04 9.19
N GLU A 41 7.77 7.66 8.66
CA GLU A 41 8.54 8.44 7.72
C GLU A 41 8.66 7.70 6.40
N LEU A 42 8.78 8.46 5.32
CA LEU A 42 9.01 7.89 3.99
C LEU A 42 10.36 7.16 3.97
N LEU A 43 10.32 5.86 3.73
CA LEU A 43 11.53 5.04 3.61
C LEU A 43 12.23 5.21 2.27
N LEU A 44 11.50 5.63 1.24
CA LEU A 44 12.03 5.80 -0.10
C LEU A 44 12.96 7.02 -0.19
N LYS A 45 14.03 6.87 -0.95
CA LYS A 45 15.00 7.94 -1.25
C LYS A 45 15.18 8.08 -2.76
N LYS A 46 15.57 9.26 -3.22
CA LYS A 46 15.84 9.49 -4.65
C LYS A 46 16.88 8.48 -5.17
N GLY A 47 16.55 7.88 -6.33
CA GLY A 47 17.41 6.92 -7.00
C GLY A 47 17.39 5.51 -6.39
N ASP A 48 16.43 5.20 -5.51
CA ASP A 48 16.31 3.86 -4.94
C ASP A 48 16.06 2.77 -5.98
N ARG A 49 16.63 1.62 -5.71
CA ARG A 49 16.37 0.37 -6.42
C ARG A 49 15.51 -0.51 -5.52
N LEU A 50 14.22 -0.56 -5.83
CA LEU A 50 13.20 -1.31 -5.08
C LEU A 50 13.11 -2.75 -5.61
N ALA A 51 13.44 -3.74 -4.75
CA ALA A 51 13.17 -5.15 -5.03
C ALA A 51 11.82 -5.55 -4.43
N ILE A 52 10.91 -6.09 -5.25
CA ILE A 52 9.58 -6.54 -4.84
C ILE A 52 9.57 -8.07 -4.88
N CYS A 53 9.65 -8.71 -3.72
CA CYS A 53 9.85 -10.15 -3.56
C CYS A 53 8.57 -10.83 -3.05
N GLY A 54 8.35 -12.09 -3.46
CA GLY A 54 7.21 -12.87 -3.02
C GLY A 54 6.99 -14.12 -3.87
N ASP A 55 5.82 -14.72 -3.68
CA ASP A 55 5.39 -15.95 -4.35
C ASP A 55 4.66 -15.71 -5.70
N SER A 56 3.77 -16.62 -6.09
CA SER A 56 2.95 -16.53 -7.30
C SER A 56 2.11 -15.25 -7.39
N ILE A 57 1.63 -14.73 -6.25
CA ILE A 57 0.84 -13.50 -6.22
C ILE A 57 1.70 -12.31 -6.67
N THR A 58 2.96 -12.28 -6.25
CA THR A 58 3.95 -11.28 -6.69
C THR A 58 4.35 -11.52 -8.15
N GLU A 59 4.51 -12.77 -8.59
CA GLU A 59 4.84 -13.14 -9.97
C GLU A 59 3.81 -12.65 -10.99
N GLN A 60 2.52 -12.53 -10.60
CA GLN A 60 1.47 -11.95 -11.44
C GLN A 60 1.71 -10.48 -11.81
N LYS A 61 2.61 -9.78 -11.11
CA LYS A 61 3.02 -8.39 -11.36
C LYS A 61 1.91 -7.33 -11.21
N GLN A 62 0.75 -7.66 -10.66
CA GLN A 62 -0.37 -6.72 -10.60
C GLN A 62 -0.17 -5.67 -9.51
N TYR A 63 0.00 -6.06 -8.23
CA TYR A 63 0.23 -5.07 -7.19
C TYR A 63 1.58 -4.36 -7.34
N SER A 64 2.59 -5.03 -7.89
CA SER A 64 3.89 -4.41 -8.17
C SER A 64 3.78 -3.36 -9.28
N LEU A 65 2.95 -3.58 -10.30
CA LEU A 65 2.63 -2.59 -11.32
C LEU A 65 1.91 -1.37 -10.72
N ILE A 66 0.94 -1.59 -9.80
CA ILE A 66 0.27 -0.49 -9.09
C ILE A 66 1.27 0.32 -8.26
N LEU A 67 2.18 -0.35 -7.52
CA LEU A 67 3.26 0.31 -6.77
C LEU A 67 4.14 1.15 -7.69
N GLU A 68 4.64 0.58 -8.76
CA GLU A 68 5.52 1.23 -9.71
C GLU A 68 4.84 2.42 -10.39
N THR A 69 3.57 2.25 -10.81
CA THR A 69 2.75 3.32 -11.37
C THR A 69 2.54 4.46 -10.36
N TYR A 70 2.22 4.12 -9.11
CA TYR A 70 2.06 5.11 -8.05
C TYR A 70 3.37 5.88 -7.82
N LEU A 71 4.48 5.18 -7.65
CA LEU A 71 5.79 5.82 -7.40
C LEU A 71 6.21 6.71 -8.57
N THR A 72 5.96 6.29 -9.81
CA THR A 72 6.30 7.06 -11.02
C THR A 72 5.41 8.29 -11.20
N ALA A 73 4.11 8.18 -10.93
CA ALA A 73 3.16 9.26 -11.19
C ALA A 73 3.02 10.22 -10.00
N CYS A 74 2.98 9.68 -8.78
CA CYS A 74 2.69 10.46 -7.58
C CYS A 74 3.96 10.97 -6.88
N LEU A 75 5.11 10.31 -7.08
CA LEU A 75 6.40 10.67 -6.46
C LEU A 75 7.54 10.66 -7.50
N PRO A 76 7.38 11.31 -8.67
CA PRO A 76 8.34 11.23 -9.79
C PRO A 76 9.73 11.76 -9.43
N GLU A 77 9.81 12.67 -8.46
CA GLU A 77 11.07 13.24 -7.98
C GLU A 77 12.00 12.22 -7.30
N LEU A 78 11.45 11.09 -6.88
CA LEU A 78 12.23 10.02 -6.26
C LEU A 78 12.98 9.16 -7.29
N GLU A 79 12.60 9.18 -8.57
CA GLU A 79 13.29 8.45 -9.65
C GLU A 79 13.53 6.98 -9.28
N ILE A 80 12.50 6.29 -8.74
CA ILE A 80 12.60 4.91 -8.26
C ILE A 80 12.72 3.95 -9.44
N THR A 81 13.65 3.00 -9.33
CA THR A 81 13.70 1.84 -10.23
C THR A 81 13.19 0.61 -9.49
N ALA A 82 12.12 -0.01 -9.96
CA ALA A 82 11.58 -1.21 -9.35
C ALA A 82 11.90 -2.48 -10.15
N ARG A 83 12.06 -3.61 -9.46
CA ARG A 83 12.19 -4.93 -10.06
C ARG A 83 11.43 -5.96 -9.23
N GLN A 84 10.63 -6.75 -9.91
CA GLN A 84 9.82 -7.81 -9.31
C GLN A 84 10.58 -9.15 -9.32
N TYR A 85 10.49 -9.90 -8.19
CA TYR A 85 11.14 -11.17 -7.93
C TYR A 85 10.18 -12.22 -7.35
N GLY A 86 8.92 -12.22 -7.81
CA GLY A 86 7.97 -13.27 -7.46
C GLY A 86 8.32 -14.60 -8.12
N TRP A 87 8.00 -15.70 -7.43
CA TRP A 87 8.21 -17.06 -7.93
C TRP A 87 7.06 -17.97 -7.48
N SER A 88 6.43 -18.61 -8.46
CA SER A 88 5.22 -19.42 -8.25
C SER A 88 5.45 -20.56 -7.25
N GLY A 89 4.52 -20.69 -6.29
CA GLY A 89 4.57 -21.75 -5.27
C GLY A 89 5.66 -21.59 -4.22
N GLU A 90 6.43 -20.50 -4.24
CA GLU A 90 7.58 -20.32 -3.36
C GLU A 90 7.15 -20.05 -1.91
N GLN A 91 7.84 -20.69 -0.98
CA GLN A 91 7.84 -20.41 0.46
C GLN A 91 9.04 -19.50 0.81
N ALA A 92 8.99 -18.85 1.95
CA ALA A 92 10.08 -18.01 2.46
C ALA A 92 11.44 -18.74 2.50
N GLY A 93 11.44 -20.05 2.84
CA GLY A 93 12.64 -20.88 2.83
C GLY A 93 13.22 -21.14 1.42
N GLY A 94 12.38 -21.15 0.38
CA GLY A 94 12.82 -21.22 -1.02
C GLY A 94 13.51 -19.95 -1.46
N PHE A 95 12.92 -18.80 -1.12
CA PHE A 95 13.45 -17.48 -1.43
C PHE A 95 14.87 -17.27 -0.88
N ILE A 96 15.13 -17.70 0.36
CA ILE A 96 16.47 -17.60 0.97
C ILE A 96 17.56 -18.21 0.07
N LYS A 97 17.26 -19.35 -0.57
CA LYS A 97 18.22 -20.09 -1.40
C LYS A 97 18.64 -19.34 -2.67
N ARG A 98 17.79 -18.42 -3.17
CA ARG A 98 18.05 -17.68 -4.41
C ARG A 98 18.35 -16.19 -4.22
N MET A 99 18.21 -15.64 -3.01
CA MET A 99 18.39 -14.21 -2.75
C MET A 99 19.73 -13.69 -3.29
N GLU A 100 20.82 -14.41 -3.03
CA GLU A 100 22.18 -14.01 -3.45
C GLU A 100 22.30 -13.89 -4.98
N ASN A 101 21.81 -14.89 -5.69
CA ASN A 101 21.98 -14.95 -7.14
C ASN A 101 20.98 -14.09 -7.94
N ASP A 102 19.78 -13.93 -7.42
CA ASP A 102 18.71 -13.25 -8.14
C ASP A 102 18.57 -11.79 -7.69
N VAL A 103 18.40 -11.58 -6.37
CA VAL A 103 18.00 -10.28 -5.84
C VAL A 103 19.20 -9.37 -5.57
N PHE A 104 20.23 -9.87 -4.89
CA PHE A 104 21.36 -9.02 -4.51
C PHE A 104 22.23 -8.60 -5.69
N ARG A 105 22.16 -9.29 -6.84
CA ARG A 105 22.78 -8.82 -8.10
C ARG A 105 22.18 -7.51 -8.62
N PHE A 106 20.93 -7.24 -8.31
CA PHE A 106 20.28 -5.96 -8.62
C PHE A 106 20.79 -4.84 -7.70
N LYS A 107 21.47 -5.18 -6.60
CA LYS A 107 21.94 -4.27 -5.55
C LYS A 107 20.80 -3.40 -5.02
N PRO A 108 19.70 -4.00 -4.50
CA PRO A 108 18.56 -3.23 -4.02
C PRO A 108 19.01 -2.33 -2.87
N THR A 109 18.45 -1.11 -2.81
CA THR A 109 18.63 -0.18 -1.69
C THR A 109 17.44 -0.20 -0.74
N ILE A 110 16.33 -0.75 -1.23
CA ILE A 110 15.13 -1.03 -0.46
C ILE A 110 14.44 -2.27 -1.05
N ALA A 111 13.83 -3.08 -0.21
CA ALA A 111 13.10 -4.26 -0.63
C ALA A 111 11.79 -4.44 0.13
N THR A 112 10.82 -5.08 -0.52
CA THR A 112 9.60 -5.59 0.10
C THR A 112 9.51 -7.09 -0.06
N SER A 113 8.88 -7.80 0.88
CA SER A 113 8.56 -9.22 0.68
C SER A 113 7.14 -9.55 1.12
N CYS A 114 6.51 -10.52 0.43
CA CYS A 114 5.17 -11.02 0.71
C CYS A 114 5.16 -12.55 0.63
N TYR A 115 5.39 -13.20 1.77
CA TYR A 115 5.35 -14.65 1.94
C TYR A 115 4.32 -15.05 3.00
N GLY A 116 4.00 -16.33 3.09
CA GLY A 116 3.06 -16.88 4.05
C GLY A 116 1.95 -17.71 3.41
N MET A 117 1.51 -17.35 2.18
CA MET A 117 0.42 -18.07 1.50
C MET A 117 0.78 -19.53 1.17
N ASN A 118 2.03 -19.84 0.88
CA ASN A 118 2.49 -21.21 0.70
C ASN A 118 3.11 -21.79 1.98
N ASP A 119 3.62 -20.94 2.88
CA ASP A 119 4.29 -21.35 4.11
C ASP A 119 3.32 -22.00 5.10
N PHE A 120 2.05 -21.54 5.20
CA PHE A 120 1.05 -22.10 6.11
C PHE A 120 0.49 -23.46 5.67
N ARG A 121 0.89 -23.95 4.48
CA ARG A 121 0.62 -25.30 3.94
C ARG A 121 -0.86 -25.67 3.85
N TYR A 122 -1.75 -24.69 3.88
CA TYR A 122 -3.21 -24.84 3.81
C TYR A 122 -3.77 -25.78 4.89
N VAL A 123 -3.27 -25.63 6.11
CA VAL A 123 -3.73 -26.39 7.28
C VAL A 123 -4.11 -25.46 8.44
N PRO A 124 -4.96 -25.91 9.39
CA PRO A 124 -5.15 -25.19 10.64
C PRO A 124 -3.81 -24.89 11.30
N PHE A 125 -3.77 -23.88 12.16
CA PHE A 125 -2.52 -23.41 12.74
C PHE A 125 -1.71 -24.54 13.38
N ASP A 126 -0.48 -24.68 12.92
CA ASP A 126 0.53 -25.59 13.45
C ASP A 126 1.76 -24.80 13.90
N GLN A 127 2.14 -24.96 15.17
CA GLN A 127 3.24 -24.21 15.76
C GLN A 127 4.59 -24.49 15.09
N LYS A 128 4.84 -25.74 14.67
CA LYS A 128 6.12 -26.10 14.02
C LYS A 128 6.26 -25.43 12.67
N ILE A 129 5.16 -25.35 11.91
CA ILE A 129 5.13 -24.63 10.63
C ILE A 129 5.34 -23.13 10.86
N ALA A 130 4.71 -22.56 11.89
CA ALA A 130 4.85 -21.15 12.25
C ALA A 130 6.29 -20.82 12.71
N ASP A 131 6.94 -21.72 13.48
CA ASP A 131 8.33 -21.55 13.92
C ASP A 131 9.31 -21.58 12.73
N GLU A 132 9.08 -22.47 11.76
CA GLU A 132 9.85 -22.51 10.50
C GLU A 132 9.68 -21.21 9.71
N TYR A 133 8.44 -20.74 9.56
CA TYR A 133 8.12 -19.47 8.90
C TYR A 133 8.80 -18.29 9.60
N GLN A 134 8.70 -18.19 10.94
CA GLN A 134 9.36 -17.17 11.74
C GLN A 134 10.88 -17.16 11.51
N LYS A 135 11.53 -18.33 11.54
CA LYS A 135 12.96 -18.46 11.28
C LYS A 135 13.33 -17.95 9.89
N ASN A 136 12.55 -18.33 8.88
CA ASN A 136 12.80 -17.93 7.50
C ASN A 136 12.63 -16.42 7.31
N LEU A 137 11.56 -15.82 7.84
CA LEU A 137 11.37 -14.37 7.79
C LEU A 137 12.49 -13.60 8.50
N THR A 138 12.94 -14.08 9.65
CA THR A 138 14.09 -13.52 10.38
C THR A 138 15.36 -13.54 9.51
N THR A 139 15.63 -14.67 8.86
CA THR A 139 16.79 -14.82 7.98
C THR A 139 16.71 -13.84 6.79
N ILE A 140 15.54 -13.68 6.18
CA ILE A 140 15.32 -12.74 5.07
C ILE A 140 15.56 -11.30 5.53
N ALA A 141 14.98 -10.88 6.66
CA ALA A 141 15.16 -9.54 7.20
C ALA A 141 16.64 -9.23 7.49
N GLN A 142 17.33 -10.16 8.13
CA GLN A 142 18.77 -10.03 8.44
C GLN A 142 19.64 -9.99 7.17
N ALA A 143 19.29 -10.74 6.12
CA ALA A 143 20.02 -10.74 4.85
C ALA A 143 19.91 -9.37 4.15
N PHE A 144 18.71 -8.74 4.10
CA PHE A 144 18.57 -7.39 3.56
C PHE A 144 19.29 -6.35 4.41
N LYS A 145 19.21 -6.41 5.74
CA LYS A 145 19.97 -5.54 6.63
C LYS A 145 21.50 -5.65 6.39
N LYS A 146 22.01 -6.87 6.24
CA LYS A 146 23.43 -7.12 5.95
C LYS A 146 23.87 -6.54 4.60
N SER A 147 22.95 -6.41 3.64
CA SER A 147 23.21 -5.79 2.33
C SER A 147 22.98 -4.27 2.31
N ASP A 148 22.79 -3.63 3.48
CA ASP A 148 22.45 -2.22 3.66
C ASP A 148 21.14 -1.80 2.95
N ALA A 149 20.26 -2.75 2.62
CA ALA A 149 18.96 -2.47 2.05
C ALA A 149 17.92 -2.26 3.17
N ARG A 150 17.17 -1.15 3.10
CA ARG A 150 15.97 -0.98 3.92
C ARG A 150 14.96 -2.06 3.55
N PHE A 151 14.23 -2.57 4.51
CA PHE A 151 13.35 -3.70 4.28
C PHE A 151 11.95 -3.49 4.85
N VAL A 152 10.95 -3.83 4.07
CA VAL A 152 9.52 -3.85 4.45
C VAL A 152 9.05 -5.30 4.39
N LEU A 153 8.80 -5.89 5.55
CA LEU A 153 8.24 -7.22 5.67
C LEU A 153 6.71 -7.16 5.50
N GLY A 154 6.17 -7.86 4.52
CA GLY A 154 4.73 -7.98 4.31
C GLY A 154 4.16 -9.27 4.93
N SER A 155 2.93 -9.21 5.43
CA SER A 155 2.14 -10.42 5.71
C SER A 155 1.55 -10.99 4.42
N SER A 156 1.12 -12.26 4.44
CA SER A 156 0.24 -12.81 3.40
C SER A 156 -1.13 -12.14 3.42
N GLY A 157 -1.90 -12.32 2.34
CA GLY A 157 -3.33 -12.02 2.32
C GLY A 157 -4.19 -13.10 2.97
N ILE A 158 -5.47 -13.12 2.60
CA ILE A 158 -6.47 -14.10 3.04
C ILE A 158 -6.75 -15.13 1.93
N ILE A 159 -7.47 -16.20 2.26
CA ILE A 159 -8.06 -17.11 1.27
C ILE A 159 -9.59 -17.02 1.26
N ASP A 160 -10.20 -17.30 0.10
CA ASP A 160 -11.65 -17.49 -0.01
C ASP A 160 -12.04 -18.96 -0.19
N SER A 161 -11.20 -19.74 -0.85
CA SER A 161 -11.35 -21.19 -1.01
C SER A 161 -9.98 -21.86 -1.14
N VAL A 162 -9.93 -23.17 -0.89
CA VAL A 162 -8.72 -23.95 -1.17
C VAL A 162 -8.59 -24.17 -2.67
N PRO A 163 -7.47 -23.83 -3.29
CA PRO A 163 -7.26 -24.06 -4.71
C PRO A 163 -7.24 -25.57 -5.04
N HIS A 164 -7.75 -25.91 -6.22
CA HIS A 164 -7.88 -27.31 -6.67
C HIS A 164 -6.53 -28.07 -6.76
N TRP A 165 -5.42 -27.36 -6.91
CA TRP A 165 -4.08 -27.99 -6.96
C TRP A 165 -3.51 -28.31 -5.58
N VAL A 166 -4.07 -27.78 -4.50
CA VAL A 166 -3.66 -28.11 -3.13
C VAL A 166 -4.33 -29.40 -2.70
N LYS A 167 -3.57 -30.50 -2.64
CA LYS A 167 -4.12 -31.86 -2.40
C LYS A 167 -4.23 -32.22 -0.90
N ASN A 168 -3.41 -31.62 -0.06
CA ASN A 168 -3.28 -31.97 1.36
C ASN A 168 -3.81 -30.86 2.29
N ALA A 169 -4.75 -30.05 1.82
CA ALA A 169 -5.39 -29.04 2.65
C ALA A 169 -6.27 -29.71 3.72
N ALA A 170 -6.33 -29.10 4.91
CA ALA A 170 -7.20 -29.50 6.00
C ALA A 170 -7.89 -28.30 6.65
N GLY A 171 -9.04 -28.51 7.24
CA GLY A 171 -9.83 -27.48 7.90
C GLY A 171 -10.77 -26.72 6.94
N THR A 172 -11.56 -25.83 7.53
CA THR A 172 -12.50 -24.96 6.82
C THR A 172 -11.81 -23.69 6.34
N LYS A 173 -12.45 -22.91 5.43
CA LYS A 173 -12.04 -21.54 5.07
C LYS A 173 -11.72 -20.70 6.32
N LYS A 174 -12.58 -20.78 7.35
CA LYS A 174 -12.42 -20.04 8.60
C LYS A 174 -11.14 -20.48 9.33
N ASP A 175 -10.91 -21.79 9.48
CA ASP A 175 -9.72 -22.33 10.17
C ASP A 175 -8.44 -21.88 9.46
N LEU A 176 -8.45 -21.87 8.13
CA LEU A 176 -7.31 -21.48 7.33
C LEU A 176 -7.02 -19.97 7.42
N ASN A 177 -8.06 -19.12 7.40
CA ASN A 177 -7.87 -17.69 7.63
C ASN A 177 -7.46 -17.38 9.08
N LEU A 178 -7.93 -18.15 10.08
CA LEU A 178 -7.42 -18.06 11.44
C LEU A 178 -5.93 -18.47 11.54
N SER A 179 -5.51 -19.48 10.77
CA SER A 179 -4.09 -19.84 10.64
C SER A 179 -3.29 -18.66 10.04
N LEU A 180 -3.74 -18.09 8.92
CA LEU A 180 -3.09 -16.96 8.27
C LEU A 180 -3.03 -15.71 9.17
N SER A 181 -4.05 -15.45 10.00
CA SER A 181 -4.01 -14.35 10.98
C SER A 181 -2.89 -14.54 12.02
N LYS A 182 -2.65 -15.76 12.47
CA LYS A 182 -1.54 -16.07 13.36
C LYS A 182 -0.18 -15.97 12.64
N PHE A 183 -0.09 -16.38 11.38
CA PHE A 183 1.10 -16.17 10.53
C PHE A 183 1.39 -14.67 10.34
N ARG A 184 0.35 -13.86 10.16
CA ARG A 184 0.48 -12.40 10.16
C ARG A 184 1.07 -11.89 11.47
N ASN A 185 0.60 -12.40 12.63
CA ASN A 185 1.13 -12.00 13.93
C ASN A 185 2.59 -12.46 14.12
N VAL A 186 2.97 -13.64 13.64
CA VAL A 186 4.38 -14.08 13.56
C VAL A 186 5.22 -13.07 12.76
N ALA A 187 4.75 -12.65 11.59
CA ALA A 187 5.46 -11.65 10.77
C ALA A 187 5.56 -10.29 11.49
N VAL A 188 4.52 -9.85 12.20
CA VAL A 188 4.56 -8.67 13.08
C VAL A 188 5.63 -8.80 14.16
N GLY A 189 5.70 -9.97 14.81
CA GLY A 189 6.72 -10.27 15.82
C GLY A 189 8.15 -10.17 15.26
N VAL A 190 8.36 -10.72 14.06
CA VAL A 190 9.67 -10.63 13.36
C VAL A 190 9.97 -9.17 13.01
N ALA A 191 9.02 -8.42 12.44
CA ALA A 191 9.24 -7.02 12.07
C ALA A 191 9.64 -6.17 13.28
N LYS A 192 8.97 -6.36 14.43
CA LYS A 192 9.33 -5.71 15.69
C LYS A 192 10.72 -6.08 16.19
N LYS A 193 11.03 -7.38 16.20
CA LYS A 193 12.31 -7.90 16.71
C LYS A 193 13.50 -7.47 15.84
N GLU A 194 13.32 -7.51 14.54
CA GLU A 194 14.36 -7.13 13.58
C GLU A 194 14.39 -5.64 13.27
N GLU A 195 13.47 -4.85 13.87
CA GLU A 195 13.35 -3.39 13.67
C GLU A 195 13.25 -3.02 12.18
N VAL A 196 12.41 -3.76 11.44
CA VAL A 196 12.11 -3.50 10.02
C VAL A 196 10.67 -3.01 9.87
N ALA A 197 10.40 -2.27 8.80
CA ALA A 197 9.05 -1.81 8.50
C ALA A 197 8.12 -2.99 8.16
N PHE A 198 6.82 -2.76 8.32
CA PHE A 198 5.81 -3.78 8.11
C PHE A 198 4.70 -3.30 7.18
N ALA A 199 4.33 -4.15 6.21
CA ALA A 199 3.16 -3.98 5.36
C ALA A 199 2.09 -4.99 5.76
N ASP A 200 1.05 -4.50 6.43
CA ASP A 200 -0.08 -5.32 6.85
C ASP A 200 -1.02 -5.57 5.66
N VAL A 201 -0.77 -6.63 4.91
CA VAL A 201 -1.61 -7.05 3.78
C VAL A 201 -2.86 -7.77 4.27
N TYR A 202 -2.73 -8.59 5.31
CA TYR A 202 -3.81 -9.43 5.83
C TYR A 202 -5.03 -8.62 6.28
N THR A 203 -4.81 -7.64 7.15
CA THR A 203 -5.90 -6.90 7.80
C THR A 203 -6.80 -6.15 6.81
N PRO A 204 -6.28 -5.31 5.90
CA PRO A 204 -7.14 -4.62 4.93
C PRO A 204 -7.81 -5.59 3.94
N MET A 205 -7.19 -6.72 3.59
CA MET A 205 -7.83 -7.73 2.76
C MET A 205 -8.99 -8.43 3.49
N LEU A 206 -8.84 -8.76 4.78
CA LEU A 206 -9.89 -9.36 5.60
C LEU A 206 -11.10 -8.42 5.71
N LEU A 207 -10.86 -7.15 6.01
CA LEU A 207 -11.91 -6.13 6.12
C LEU A 207 -12.60 -5.88 4.77
N ALA A 208 -11.83 -5.79 3.69
CA ALA A 208 -12.37 -5.58 2.36
C ALA A 208 -13.18 -6.79 1.84
N ASP A 209 -12.77 -8.03 2.16
CA ASP A 209 -13.55 -9.22 1.81
C ASP A 209 -14.91 -9.23 2.55
N TYR A 210 -14.89 -8.90 3.83
CA TYR A 210 -16.11 -8.79 4.65
C TYR A 210 -17.05 -7.70 4.10
N GLU A 211 -16.57 -6.48 3.90
CA GLU A 211 -17.39 -5.38 3.40
C GLU A 211 -17.80 -5.58 1.94
N GLY A 212 -16.91 -6.11 1.09
CA GLY A 212 -17.19 -6.40 -0.31
C GLY A 212 -18.32 -7.42 -0.47
N LYS A 213 -18.30 -8.49 0.32
CA LYS A 213 -19.38 -9.50 0.33
C LYS A 213 -20.69 -8.92 0.83
N LYS A 214 -20.67 -8.10 1.86
CA LYS A 214 -21.84 -7.42 2.39
C LYS A 214 -22.48 -6.45 1.37
N LEU A 215 -21.67 -5.74 0.60
CA LEU A 215 -22.13 -4.75 -0.38
C LEU A 215 -22.51 -5.36 -1.74
N TYR A 216 -21.79 -6.37 -2.20
CA TYR A 216 -21.85 -6.89 -3.57
C TYR A 216 -22.25 -8.37 -3.65
N GLY A 217 -22.40 -9.03 -2.49
CA GLY A 217 -22.80 -10.44 -2.38
C GLY A 217 -21.62 -11.40 -2.24
N GLU A 218 -21.94 -12.65 -1.85
CA GLU A 218 -20.97 -13.70 -1.52
C GLU A 218 -19.99 -14.07 -2.65
N ASN A 219 -20.33 -13.74 -3.89
CA ASN A 219 -19.48 -13.99 -5.06
C ASN A 219 -18.37 -12.95 -5.24
N PHE A 220 -18.37 -11.86 -4.46
CA PHE A 220 -17.26 -10.91 -4.46
C PHE A 220 -16.08 -11.49 -3.70
N LYS A 221 -14.96 -11.73 -4.40
CA LYS A 221 -13.81 -12.45 -3.86
C LYS A 221 -12.53 -11.63 -3.93
N VAL A 222 -12.16 -11.00 -2.84
CA VAL A 222 -10.89 -10.24 -2.75
C VAL A 222 -9.67 -11.11 -3.06
N SER A 223 -9.71 -12.39 -2.67
CA SER A 223 -8.65 -13.37 -2.94
C SER A 223 -8.68 -13.97 -4.36
N GLY A 224 -9.57 -13.48 -5.23
CA GLY A 224 -9.69 -13.93 -6.62
C GLY A 224 -10.46 -15.23 -6.82
N LYS A 225 -10.63 -15.61 -8.09
CA LYS A 225 -11.52 -16.71 -8.50
C LYS A 225 -11.11 -18.08 -7.97
N ASP A 226 -9.83 -18.34 -7.85
CA ASP A 226 -9.29 -19.60 -7.31
C ASP A 226 -9.19 -19.60 -5.78
N GLY A 227 -9.47 -18.47 -5.15
CA GLY A 227 -9.52 -18.29 -3.72
C GLY A 227 -8.19 -17.87 -3.07
N VAL A 228 -7.09 -17.69 -3.83
CA VAL A 228 -5.77 -17.31 -3.29
C VAL A 228 -5.00 -16.32 -4.12
N HIS A 229 -5.28 -16.20 -5.43
CA HIS A 229 -4.64 -15.24 -6.31
C HIS A 229 -5.58 -14.06 -6.55
N PRO A 230 -5.39 -12.94 -5.85
CA PRO A 230 -6.27 -11.79 -5.93
C PRO A 230 -6.41 -11.26 -7.35
N GLY A 231 -7.64 -10.86 -7.74
CA GLY A 231 -7.85 -10.00 -8.88
C GLY A 231 -7.46 -8.55 -8.59
N TRP A 232 -7.71 -7.64 -9.53
CA TRP A 232 -7.27 -6.25 -9.41
C TRP A 232 -7.74 -5.54 -8.13
N ALA A 233 -8.92 -5.89 -7.57
CA ALA A 233 -9.37 -5.33 -6.30
C ALA A 233 -8.43 -5.72 -5.15
N GLY A 234 -8.18 -7.02 -4.97
CA GLY A 234 -7.27 -7.49 -3.92
C GLY A 234 -5.82 -7.05 -4.13
N GLN A 235 -5.34 -7.02 -5.37
CA GLN A 235 -4.01 -6.53 -5.73
C GLN A 235 -3.85 -5.02 -5.41
N THR A 236 -4.93 -4.23 -5.56
CA THR A 236 -4.94 -2.82 -5.15
C THR A 236 -4.82 -2.67 -3.62
N ILE A 237 -5.49 -3.54 -2.87
CA ILE A 237 -5.39 -3.57 -1.40
C ILE A 237 -3.98 -3.96 -0.95
N MET A 238 -3.34 -4.91 -1.63
CA MET A 238 -1.94 -5.26 -1.39
C MET A 238 -1.01 -4.08 -1.66
N ALA A 239 -1.17 -3.40 -2.79
CA ALA A 239 -0.38 -2.21 -3.13
C ALA A 239 -0.54 -1.11 -2.08
N TYR A 240 -1.78 -0.86 -1.61
CA TYR A 240 -2.04 0.07 -0.52
C TYR A 240 -1.25 -0.30 0.74
N ALA A 241 -1.28 -1.56 1.16
CA ALA A 241 -0.56 -2.02 2.34
C ALA A 241 0.96 -1.79 2.21
N PHE A 242 1.53 -2.07 1.04
CA PHE A 242 2.96 -1.84 0.79
C PHE A 242 3.32 -0.35 0.70
N LEU A 243 2.49 0.49 0.09
CA LEU A 243 2.70 1.94 0.09
C LEU A 243 2.70 2.51 1.52
N LYS A 244 1.77 2.04 2.37
CA LYS A 244 1.75 2.38 3.81
C LYS A 244 3.00 1.86 4.53
N GLY A 245 3.42 0.63 4.25
CA GLY A 245 4.65 0.03 4.79
C GLY A 245 5.91 0.77 4.37
N LEU A 246 5.95 1.33 3.16
CA LEU A 246 7.02 2.19 2.66
C LEU A 246 6.99 3.62 3.25
N GLY A 247 5.99 3.94 4.07
CA GLY A 247 5.85 5.25 4.72
C GLY A 247 5.30 6.34 3.80
N VAL A 248 4.64 5.96 2.69
CA VAL A 248 3.99 6.94 1.80
C VAL A 248 2.83 7.58 2.54
N ASN A 249 2.83 8.90 2.59
CA ASN A 249 1.81 9.68 3.31
C ASN A 249 0.62 10.09 2.43
N GLY A 250 0.73 9.93 1.11
CA GLY A 250 -0.34 10.21 0.15
C GLY A 250 -0.63 11.69 -0.07
N ASP A 251 0.24 12.59 0.32
CA ASP A 251 0.13 14.01 -0.01
C ASP A 251 0.61 14.22 -1.44
N ILE A 252 -0.33 14.28 -2.38
CA ILE A 252 -0.05 14.55 -3.80
C ILE A 252 0.18 16.05 -4.00
N GLY A 253 -0.66 16.88 -3.38
CA GLY A 253 -0.49 18.33 -3.41
C GLY A 253 -1.70 19.08 -2.87
N THR A 254 -1.46 20.33 -2.52
CA THR A 254 -2.49 21.27 -2.09
C THR A 254 -2.42 22.54 -2.94
N ILE A 255 -3.54 22.92 -3.51
CA ILE A 255 -3.75 24.18 -4.19
C ILE A 255 -4.58 25.07 -3.27
N THR A 256 -4.06 26.23 -2.95
CA THR A 256 -4.77 27.23 -2.16
C THR A 256 -5.04 28.44 -3.04
N TYR A 257 -6.29 28.85 -3.11
CA TYR A 257 -6.78 29.91 -3.96
C TYR A 257 -7.49 30.98 -3.11
N ASP A 258 -7.41 32.21 -3.48
CA ASP A 258 -8.26 33.27 -2.96
C ASP A 258 -9.01 34.00 -4.08
N GLU A 259 -10.14 34.60 -3.76
CA GLU A 259 -11.00 35.25 -4.74
C GLU A 259 -10.46 36.63 -5.22
N SER A 260 -9.24 36.99 -4.84
CA SER A 260 -8.51 38.13 -5.44
C SER A 260 -7.65 37.69 -6.64
N GLY A 261 -7.77 36.43 -7.07
CA GLY A 261 -6.97 35.85 -8.14
C GLY A 261 -5.57 35.39 -7.72
N LYS A 262 -5.29 35.31 -6.39
CA LYS A 262 -4.03 34.77 -5.88
C LYS A 262 -4.16 33.30 -5.62
N ALA A 263 -3.17 32.54 -6.05
CA ALA A 263 -3.10 31.11 -5.79
C ALA A 263 -1.68 30.68 -5.40
N THR A 264 -1.59 29.65 -4.57
CA THR A 264 -0.34 28.99 -4.21
C THR A 264 -0.51 27.49 -4.36
N SER A 265 0.59 26.79 -4.55
CA SER A 265 0.62 25.33 -4.67
C SER A 265 1.79 24.75 -3.93
N THR A 266 1.67 23.47 -3.52
CA THR A 266 2.78 22.69 -2.98
C THR A 266 3.72 22.22 -4.10
N GLN A 267 4.87 21.66 -3.70
CA GLN A 267 5.88 21.13 -4.62
C GLN A 267 5.27 20.16 -5.66
N GLY A 268 5.73 20.25 -6.89
CA GLY A 268 5.24 19.43 -8.01
C GLY A 268 4.05 20.05 -8.76
N HIS A 269 3.58 21.23 -8.33
CA HIS A 269 2.49 21.96 -8.98
C HIS A 269 2.87 23.41 -9.17
N GLU A 270 2.65 23.94 -10.36
CA GLU A 270 2.92 25.32 -10.75
C GLU A 270 1.60 26.02 -11.08
N ILE A 271 1.39 27.21 -10.52
CA ILE A 271 0.28 28.06 -10.91
C ILE A 271 0.65 28.76 -12.21
N VAL A 272 0.01 28.39 -13.30
CA VAL A 272 0.22 29.01 -14.63
C VAL A 272 -0.54 30.33 -14.73
N SER A 273 -1.79 30.32 -14.28
CA SER A 273 -2.61 31.54 -14.17
C SER A 273 -3.71 31.37 -13.13
N ALA A 274 -4.11 32.46 -12.51
CA ALA A 274 -5.24 32.53 -11.62
C ALA A 274 -6.01 33.81 -11.86
N THR A 275 -7.33 33.71 -11.99
CA THR A 275 -8.30 34.81 -12.06
C THR A 275 -9.33 34.63 -10.95
N ASP A 276 -10.33 35.48 -10.87
CA ASP A 276 -11.41 35.38 -9.88
C ASP A 276 -12.31 34.15 -10.03
N ASP A 277 -12.30 33.50 -11.21
CA ASP A 277 -13.14 32.34 -11.51
C ASP A 277 -12.39 31.11 -12.08
N LYS A 278 -11.11 31.29 -12.43
CA LYS A 278 -10.34 30.24 -13.12
C LYS A 278 -8.93 30.08 -12.58
N LEU A 279 -8.54 28.84 -12.36
CA LEU A 279 -7.19 28.44 -11.98
C LEU A 279 -6.62 27.47 -13.00
N VAL A 280 -5.44 27.76 -13.53
CA VAL A 280 -4.69 26.87 -14.42
C VAL A 280 -3.41 26.45 -13.73
N ILE A 281 -3.21 25.15 -13.63
CA ILE A 281 -2.02 24.54 -13.02
C ILE A 281 -1.29 23.63 -14.01
N ARG A 282 0.01 23.55 -13.85
CA ARG A 282 0.86 22.51 -14.44
C ARG A 282 1.36 21.61 -13.33
N SER A 283 1.24 20.29 -13.49
CA SER A 283 1.61 19.32 -12.47
C SER A 283 2.63 18.33 -13.01
N THR A 284 3.70 18.09 -12.26
CA THR A 284 4.66 17.01 -12.47
C THR A 284 4.33 15.80 -11.57
N ARG A 285 3.68 16.02 -10.42
CA ARG A 285 3.09 14.98 -9.57
C ARG A 285 1.62 14.80 -9.95
N LEU A 286 1.23 13.57 -10.28
CA LEU A 286 -0.14 13.27 -10.69
C LEU A 286 -0.83 12.45 -9.60
N PRO A 287 -2.09 12.76 -9.25
CA PRO A 287 -2.86 11.88 -8.38
C PRO A 287 -3.05 10.51 -9.06
N PHE A 288 -3.04 9.45 -8.27
CA PHE A 288 -3.25 8.09 -8.77
C PHE A 288 -4.68 7.94 -9.31
N SER A 289 -4.81 7.84 -10.62
CA SER A 289 -6.09 7.87 -11.33
C SER A 289 -6.12 6.78 -12.41
N PRO A 290 -6.21 5.50 -12.01
CA PRO A 290 -6.34 4.39 -12.96
C PRO A 290 -7.62 4.52 -13.78
N ALA A 291 -7.72 3.75 -14.87
CA ALA A 291 -8.91 3.71 -15.71
C ALA A 291 -10.18 3.42 -14.87
N GLU A 292 -11.30 3.95 -15.34
CA GLU A 292 -12.61 3.66 -14.75
C GLU A 292 -12.89 2.15 -14.74
N GLY A 293 -13.50 1.67 -13.66
CA GLY A 293 -13.85 0.26 -13.48
C GLY A 293 -15.13 0.10 -12.69
N ASP A 294 -15.71 -1.07 -12.75
CA ASP A 294 -16.92 -1.40 -12.00
C ASP A 294 -16.55 -1.64 -10.52
N VAL A 295 -17.16 -0.86 -9.62
CA VAL A 295 -16.99 -1.00 -8.17
C VAL A 295 -17.54 -2.33 -7.62
N LYS A 296 -18.39 -3.02 -8.38
CA LYS A 296 -18.96 -4.32 -8.01
C LYS A 296 -18.13 -5.51 -8.51
N SER A 297 -17.07 -5.24 -9.27
CA SER A 297 -16.18 -6.29 -9.79
C SER A 297 -14.97 -6.48 -8.90
N ASP A 298 -14.77 -7.70 -8.37
CA ASP A 298 -13.56 -8.09 -7.65
C ASP A 298 -12.28 -8.06 -8.51
N ASN A 299 -12.45 -7.90 -9.83
CA ASN A 299 -11.35 -7.74 -10.78
C ASN A 299 -11.24 -6.29 -11.29
N SER A 300 -11.42 -5.30 -10.40
CA SER A 300 -11.35 -3.87 -10.72
C SER A 300 -10.52 -3.12 -9.68
N ILE A 301 -9.59 -2.27 -10.14
CA ILE A 301 -8.82 -1.34 -9.27
C ILE A 301 -9.78 -0.38 -8.55
N THR A 302 -10.84 0.07 -9.22
CA THR A 302 -11.87 0.96 -8.63
C THR A 302 -12.56 0.29 -7.44
N ALA A 303 -12.90 -1.00 -7.54
CA ALA A 303 -13.47 -1.75 -6.42
C ALA A 303 -12.50 -1.86 -5.25
N GLY A 304 -11.23 -2.19 -5.52
CA GLY A 304 -10.20 -2.24 -4.47
C GLY A 304 -10.04 -0.91 -3.74
N ARG A 305 -9.99 0.21 -4.46
CA ARG A 305 -9.90 1.56 -3.88
C ARG A 305 -11.13 1.92 -3.03
N ALA A 306 -12.32 1.53 -3.47
CA ALA A 306 -13.56 1.83 -2.76
C ALA A 306 -13.71 1.09 -1.42
N LEU A 307 -13.05 -0.08 -1.27
CA LEU A 307 -13.12 -0.92 -0.07
C LEU A 307 -12.07 -0.55 1.01
N ILE A 308 -11.16 0.36 0.70
CA ILE A 308 -10.11 0.84 1.61
C ILE A 308 -10.04 2.37 1.55
N PRO A 309 -9.46 3.05 2.56
CA PRO A 309 -9.36 4.52 2.55
C PRO A 309 -8.23 5.03 1.63
N PHE A 310 -8.15 4.49 0.39
CA PHE A 310 -7.06 4.78 -0.54
C PHE A 310 -6.95 6.27 -0.85
N ASP A 311 -8.05 6.90 -1.23
CA ASP A 311 -8.04 8.31 -1.64
C ASP A 311 -7.85 9.28 -0.45
N ASP A 312 -8.27 8.86 0.75
CA ASP A 312 -8.08 9.65 1.96
C ASP A 312 -6.65 9.55 2.52
N GLU A 313 -5.99 8.42 2.34
CA GLU A 313 -4.68 8.16 2.93
C GLU A 313 -3.51 8.21 1.95
N LEU A 314 -3.74 7.88 0.67
CA LEU A 314 -2.66 7.78 -0.32
C LEU A 314 -2.85 8.66 -1.56
N ASN A 315 -3.96 9.42 -1.66
CA ASN A 315 -4.26 10.11 -2.91
C ASN A 315 -4.92 11.48 -2.67
N ARG A 316 -4.28 12.30 -1.83
CA ARG A 316 -4.83 13.61 -1.46
C ARG A 316 -4.31 14.70 -2.38
N PHE A 317 -5.19 15.15 -3.31
CA PHE A 317 -5.00 16.35 -4.11
C PHE A 317 -6.03 17.39 -3.69
N ILE A 318 -5.62 18.32 -2.83
CA ILE A 318 -6.50 19.17 -2.05
C ILE A 318 -6.68 20.54 -2.71
N LEU A 319 -7.93 20.97 -2.86
CA LEU A 319 -8.28 22.36 -3.17
C LEU A 319 -8.78 23.07 -1.92
N LYS A 320 -8.20 24.23 -1.63
CA LYS A 320 -8.65 25.17 -0.58
C LYS A 320 -8.98 26.53 -1.15
N ILE A 321 -10.02 27.16 -0.59
CA ILE A 321 -10.30 28.58 -0.85
C ILE A 321 -10.13 29.36 0.45
N ASN A 322 -9.19 30.30 0.45
CA ASN A 322 -8.98 31.21 1.60
C ASN A 322 -10.07 32.28 1.59
N ALA A 323 -10.66 32.51 2.79
CA ALA A 323 -11.65 33.58 2.98
C ALA A 323 -12.78 33.59 1.91
N PRO A 324 -13.51 32.47 1.72
CA PRO A 324 -14.58 32.41 0.72
C PRO A 324 -15.65 33.45 1.03
N LYS A 325 -16.10 34.19 -0.01
CA LYS A 325 -17.10 35.27 0.13
C LYS A 325 -18.53 34.79 -0.06
N ALA A 326 -18.73 33.74 -0.89
CA ALA A 326 -20.04 33.13 -1.12
C ALA A 326 -20.28 31.98 -0.12
N SER A 327 -21.54 31.60 0.10
CA SER A 327 -21.91 30.47 0.97
C SER A 327 -21.63 29.11 0.30
N SER A 328 -21.57 29.04 -1.03
CA SER A 328 -21.27 27.83 -1.80
C SER A 328 -20.65 28.14 -3.15
N TYR A 329 -19.95 27.17 -3.71
CA TYR A 329 -19.21 27.24 -4.97
C TYR A 329 -19.45 25.99 -5.81
N THR A 330 -19.47 26.16 -7.11
CA THR A 330 -19.39 25.05 -8.05
C THR A 330 -17.96 24.96 -8.57
N VAL A 331 -17.30 23.84 -8.28
CA VAL A 331 -15.96 23.55 -8.80
C VAL A 331 -16.10 22.70 -10.04
N THR A 332 -15.50 23.12 -11.14
CA THR A 332 -15.40 22.37 -12.41
C THR A 332 -13.96 21.91 -12.61
N TRP A 333 -13.75 20.62 -12.81
CA TRP A 333 -12.44 20.07 -13.14
C TRP A 333 -12.54 19.16 -14.38
N GLY A 334 -12.04 19.67 -15.50
CA GLY A 334 -12.30 19.09 -16.81
C GLY A 334 -13.78 19.22 -17.21
N SER A 335 -14.45 18.13 -17.48
CA SER A 335 -15.88 18.10 -17.82
C SER A 335 -16.80 17.87 -16.62
N ALA A 336 -16.26 17.53 -15.45
CA ALA A 336 -17.02 17.22 -14.27
C ALA A 336 -17.18 18.42 -13.33
N THR A 337 -18.35 18.52 -12.68
CA THR A 337 -18.67 19.59 -11.73
C THR A 337 -19.16 19.05 -10.42
N LYS A 338 -18.81 19.72 -9.31
CA LYS A 338 -19.33 19.41 -7.97
C LYS A 338 -19.54 20.69 -7.17
N ARG A 339 -20.63 20.74 -6.41
CA ARG A 339 -20.93 21.87 -5.53
C ARG A 339 -20.40 21.61 -4.12
N TYR A 340 -19.79 22.63 -3.52
CA TYR A 340 -19.26 22.62 -2.17
C TYR A 340 -19.74 23.83 -1.39
N THR A 341 -19.88 23.71 -0.10
CA THR A 341 -20.05 24.85 0.80
C THR A 341 -18.73 25.59 1.01
N ALA A 342 -18.82 26.86 1.39
CA ALA A 342 -17.66 27.65 1.79
C ALA A 342 -16.80 26.96 2.86
N THR A 343 -17.45 26.35 3.84
CA THR A 343 -16.78 25.62 4.93
C THR A 343 -15.97 24.43 4.40
N GLN A 344 -16.52 23.65 3.48
CA GLN A 344 -15.80 22.52 2.88
C GLN A 344 -14.54 23.00 2.16
N LEU A 345 -14.65 24.03 1.32
CA LEU A 345 -13.50 24.57 0.57
C LEU A 345 -12.48 25.27 1.46
N LYS A 346 -12.91 25.95 2.53
CA LYS A 346 -11.99 26.50 3.53
C LYS A 346 -11.18 25.41 4.25
N ASN A 347 -11.80 24.29 4.57
CA ASN A 347 -11.13 23.14 5.21
C ASN A 347 -10.27 22.33 4.23
N GLY A 348 -10.59 22.41 2.95
CA GLY A 348 -9.96 21.66 1.87
C GLY A 348 -10.79 20.45 1.44
N VAL A 349 -10.98 20.30 0.13
CA VAL A 349 -11.67 19.17 -0.49
C VAL A 349 -10.68 18.32 -1.27
N ASN A 350 -10.80 17.01 -1.18
CA ASN A 350 -9.96 16.12 -1.96
C ASN A 350 -10.54 15.92 -3.36
N LEU A 351 -9.93 16.56 -4.35
CA LEU A 351 -10.41 16.53 -5.73
C LEU A 351 -10.40 15.11 -6.32
N THR A 352 -9.43 14.28 -5.98
CA THR A 352 -9.34 12.90 -6.51
C THR A 352 -10.43 11.97 -6.00
N LYS A 353 -10.92 12.20 -4.80
CA LYS A 353 -12.04 11.48 -4.22
C LYS A 353 -13.37 11.90 -4.86
N ASP A 354 -13.45 13.16 -5.22
CA ASP A 354 -14.70 13.79 -5.66
C ASP A 354 -14.88 13.80 -7.17
N PHE A 355 -13.81 13.67 -7.95
CA PHE A 355 -13.81 13.71 -9.41
C PHE A 355 -13.17 12.43 -9.96
N ALA A 356 -13.98 11.42 -10.27
CA ALA A 356 -13.51 10.15 -10.83
C ALA A 356 -12.80 10.35 -12.19
N THR A 357 -13.28 11.32 -12.98
CA THR A 357 -12.68 11.71 -14.27
C THR A 357 -12.22 13.17 -14.23
N HIS A 358 -10.96 13.41 -14.55
CA HIS A 358 -10.34 14.74 -14.53
C HIS A 358 -9.18 14.83 -15.56
N PRO A 359 -8.69 16.03 -15.93
CA PRO A 359 -7.66 16.18 -16.97
C PRO A 359 -6.36 15.40 -16.73
N LEU A 360 -6.01 15.11 -15.45
CA LEU A 360 -4.80 14.37 -15.09
C LEU A 360 -4.95 12.84 -15.19
N THR A 361 -6.10 12.30 -15.62
CA THR A 361 -6.30 10.85 -15.84
C THR A 361 -5.69 10.36 -17.16
N ALA A 362 -5.46 11.25 -18.11
CA ALA A 362 -5.00 10.88 -19.45
C ALA A 362 -3.69 10.07 -19.50
N PRO A 363 -2.67 10.34 -18.67
CA PRO A 363 -1.46 9.52 -18.63
C PRO A 363 -1.71 8.06 -18.23
N PHE A 364 -2.66 7.82 -17.32
CA PHE A 364 -2.98 6.47 -16.83
C PHE A 364 -3.76 5.61 -17.84
N LYS A 365 -4.37 6.22 -18.85
CA LYS A 365 -5.08 5.50 -19.92
C LYS A 365 -4.13 4.77 -20.90
N LYS A 366 -2.83 5.04 -20.80
CA LYS A 366 -1.79 4.47 -21.68
C LYS A 366 -0.99 3.35 -21.02
N ILE A 367 -1.20 3.12 -19.75
CA ILE A 367 -0.61 2.05 -18.94
C ILE A 367 -1.61 0.89 -18.82
#